data_da67a2fd64700f5ae618e694b925ffa9
#
_entry.id   da67a2fd64700f5ae618e694b925ffa9
#
_cell.length_a   1.000
_cell.length_b   1.000
_cell.length_c   1.000
_cell.angle_alpha   90.00
_cell.angle_beta   90.00
_cell.angle_gamma   90.00
#
_symmetry.space_group_name_H-M   'P 1'
#
loop_
_entity.id
_entity.type
_entity.pdbx_description
1 polymer ?
#
loop_
_entity_poly.entity_id
_entity_poly.type
_entity_poly.pdbx_seq_one_letter_code
_entity_poly.pdbx_strand_id
1 'polypeptide(L)'
;MANSSNSSFSPLKNKLFRALWLATVASNIGTWMHDVGAGWMMTSLSTDPFMVALVQAATSLPMFLFALPSGVLADIIDRRKYLLFAQFWMLITAALLSAMAFVGMVTPEILLAATFFLGVGAAMAAPPFQAIVPDLVPKEDLAAAVALNSLGINISRAIGPALAGVILSFAGPAVVFTLNALSVLGVVAVLYFWQSTPKIHRLPPEHFLPAVRAGLRYVHAAPVLQVVLIRACLLYTSDA
;
A
#
# COMPACT_ATOMS: atom_id res chain seq x y z
N MET A 1 -2.34 41.85 2.47
CA MET A 1 -2.95 40.51 2.47
C MET A 1 -1.89 39.58 3.02
N ALA A 2 -2.05 39.14 4.25
CA ALA A 2 -1.04 38.38 4.98
C ALA A 2 -0.90 36.98 4.37
N ASN A 3 0.28 36.72 3.85
CA ASN A 3 0.72 35.40 3.39
C ASN A 3 0.89 34.54 4.65
N SER A 4 -0.18 33.88 5.11
CA SER A 4 -0.06 32.85 6.13
C SER A 4 0.72 31.70 5.48
N SER A 5 2.02 31.66 5.72
CA SER A 5 2.86 30.51 5.37
C SER A 5 2.26 29.30 6.09
N ASN A 6 1.39 28.56 5.38
CA ASN A 6 0.89 27.29 5.91
C ASN A 6 2.11 26.41 6.17
N SER A 7 2.37 26.10 7.43
CA SER A 7 3.45 25.21 7.82
C SER A 7 3.29 23.89 7.07
N SER A 8 4.39 23.34 6.53
CA SER A 8 4.41 22.02 5.86
C SER A 8 3.80 20.90 6.74
N PHE A 9 3.68 21.15 8.05
CA PHE A 9 3.07 20.24 9.02
C PHE A 9 1.61 20.58 9.37
N SER A 10 1.01 21.57 8.69
CA SER A 10 -0.39 21.97 8.93
C SER A 10 -1.39 20.80 8.88
N PRO A 11 -1.29 19.82 7.97
CA PRO A 11 -2.20 18.67 7.92
C PRO A 11 -2.22 17.84 9.19
N LEU A 12 -1.10 17.77 9.94
CA LEU A 12 -1.00 17.02 11.19
C LEU A 12 -1.80 17.63 12.35
N LYS A 13 -2.29 18.86 12.21
CA LYS A 13 -3.23 19.47 13.18
C LYS A 13 -4.58 18.76 13.13
N ASN A 14 -4.98 18.21 12.00
CA ASN A 14 -6.16 17.36 11.90
C ASN A 14 -5.89 16.03 12.61
N LYS A 15 -6.64 15.75 13.66
CA LYS A 15 -6.46 14.54 14.49
C LYS A 15 -6.61 13.25 13.69
N LEU A 16 -7.57 13.22 12.78
CA LEU A 16 -7.85 12.04 11.95
C LEU A 16 -6.75 11.80 10.91
N PHE A 17 -6.35 12.86 10.17
CA PHE A 17 -5.24 12.78 9.23
C PHE A 17 -3.95 12.32 9.94
N ARG A 18 -3.65 12.90 11.10
CA ARG A 18 -2.47 12.54 11.89
C ARG A 18 -2.49 11.07 12.33
N ALA A 19 -3.64 10.59 12.86
CA ALA A 19 -3.78 9.20 13.29
C ALA A 19 -3.62 8.24 12.11
N LEU A 20 -4.27 8.52 10.98
CA LEU A 20 -4.17 7.70 9.77
C LEU A 20 -2.75 7.73 9.20
N TRP A 21 -2.11 8.89 9.15
CA TRP A 21 -0.75 9.05 8.66
C TRP A 21 0.26 8.24 9.51
N LEU A 22 0.20 8.37 10.84
CA LEU A 22 1.06 7.61 11.76
C LEU A 22 0.84 6.10 11.62
N ALA A 23 -0.42 5.65 11.59
CA ALA A 23 -0.75 4.24 11.40
C ALA A 23 -0.24 3.72 10.05
N THR A 24 -0.37 4.51 8.98
CA THR A 24 0.10 4.15 7.64
C THR A 24 1.63 4.10 7.56
N VAL A 25 2.33 5.04 8.19
CA VAL A 25 3.81 5.00 8.27
C VAL A 25 4.26 3.74 9.00
N ALA A 26 3.64 3.41 10.14
CA ALA A 26 3.94 2.18 10.87
C ALA A 26 3.66 0.93 10.02
N SER A 27 2.52 0.90 9.31
CA SER A 27 2.16 -0.21 8.40
C SER A 27 3.13 -0.33 7.23
N ASN A 28 3.55 0.77 6.63
CA ASN A 28 4.56 0.76 5.57
C ASN A 28 5.91 0.24 6.07
N ILE A 29 6.34 0.63 7.29
CA ILE A 29 7.54 0.06 7.91
C ILE A 29 7.39 -1.45 8.05
N GLY A 30 6.25 -1.93 8.56
CA GLY A 30 5.93 -3.36 8.65
C GLY A 30 5.99 -4.09 7.30
N THR A 31 5.49 -3.47 6.25
CA THR A 31 5.54 -4.03 4.88
C THR A 31 6.99 -4.15 4.38
N TRP A 32 7.82 -3.10 4.52
CA TRP A 32 9.23 -3.17 4.16
C TRP A 32 10.01 -4.20 4.99
N MET A 33 9.65 -4.34 6.28
CA MET A 33 10.21 -5.40 7.13
C MET A 33 9.79 -6.78 6.61
N HIS A 34 8.52 -6.96 6.23
CA HIS A 34 8.01 -8.20 5.66
C HIS A 34 8.78 -8.59 4.40
N ASP A 35 9.02 -7.67 3.47
CA ASP A 35 9.72 -7.95 2.21
C ASP A 35 11.14 -8.49 2.47
N VAL A 36 11.87 -7.88 3.41
CA VAL A 36 13.18 -8.38 3.83
C VAL A 36 13.08 -9.73 4.52
N GLY A 37 12.09 -9.89 5.43
CA GLY A 37 11.85 -11.14 6.15
C GLY A 37 11.49 -12.30 5.23
N ALA A 38 10.67 -12.04 4.21
CA ALA A 38 10.28 -13.02 3.20
C ALA A 38 11.48 -13.45 2.34
N GLY A 39 12.28 -12.48 1.85
CA GLY A 39 13.51 -12.78 1.13
C GLY A 39 14.48 -13.61 1.97
N TRP A 40 14.71 -13.21 3.23
CA TRP A 40 15.56 -13.95 4.17
C TRP A 40 15.05 -15.36 4.43
N MET A 41 13.75 -15.51 4.73
CA MET A 41 13.15 -16.82 4.99
C MET A 41 13.23 -17.73 3.77
N MET A 42 13.03 -17.20 2.55
CA MET A 42 13.14 -17.98 1.32
C MET A 42 14.53 -18.57 1.14
N THR A 43 15.61 -17.86 1.49
CA THR A 43 16.97 -18.38 1.41
C THR A 43 17.23 -19.54 2.35
N SER A 44 16.47 -19.66 3.46
CA SER A 44 16.55 -20.79 4.38
C SER A 44 15.66 -21.96 3.96
N LEU A 45 14.61 -21.71 3.17
CA LEU A 45 13.65 -22.72 2.70
C LEU A 45 14.06 -23.36 1.37
N SER A 46 14.80 -22.63 0.53
CA SER A 46 15.22 -23.11 -0.80
C SER A 46 16.63 -22.64 -1.13
N THR A 47 17.40 -23.52 -1.74
CA THR A 47 18.75 -23.21 -2.28
C THR A 47 18.68 -22.68 -3.72
N ASP A 48 17.50 -22.69 -4.34
CA ASP A 48 17.29 -22.20 -5.70
C ASP A 48 17.16 -20.68 -5.72
N PRO A 49 18.10 -19.94 -6.37
CA PRO A 49 18.03 -18.49 -6.52
C PRO A 49 16.75 -18.01 -7.22
N PHE A 50 16.14 -18.85 -8.05
CA PHE A 50 14.89 -18.54 -8.74
C PHE A 50 13.73 -18.35 -7.75
N MET A 51 13.67 -19.15 -6.69
CA MET A 51 12.66 -19.02 -5.62
C MET A 51 12.78 -17.68 -4.89
N VAL A 52 14.01 -17.20 -4.65
CA VAL A 52 14.23 -15.88 -4.04
C VAL A 52 13.75 -14.76 -4.97
N ALA A 53 14.03 -14.87 -6.28
CA ALA A 53 13.54 -13.91 -7.26
C ALA A 53 12.00 -13.90 -7.37
N LEU A 54 11.35 -15.07 -7.19
CA LEU A 54 9.89 -15.17 -7.17
C LEU A 54 9.25 -14.43 -6.01
N VAL A 55 9.93 -14.25 -4.87
CA VAL A 55 9.42 -13.41 -3.76
C VAL A 55 9.21 -11.98 -4.25
N GLN A 56 10.19 -11.41 -4.98
CA GLN A 56 10.06 -10.06 -5.54
C GLN A 56 8.94 -9.98 -6.59
N ALA A 57 8.80 -11.01 -7.41
CA ALA A 57 7.69 -11.09 -8.36
C ALA A 57 6.34 -11.18 -7.65
N ALA A 58 6.24 -11.99 -6.58
CA ALA A 58 5.03 -12.12 -5.79
C ALA A 58 4.62 -10.80 -5.09
N THR A 59 5.58 -9.95 -4.72
CA THR A 59 5.31 -8.62 -4.15
C THR A 59 4.81 -7.64 -5.23
N SER A 60 5.41 -7.62 -6.42
CA SER A 60 5.15 -6.58 -7.43
C SER A 60 4.07 -6.94 -8.44
N LEU A 61 3.92 -8.21 -8.80
CA LEU A 61 2.95 -8.69 -9.79
C LEU A 61 1.49 -8.32 -9.45
N PRO A 62 1.03 -8.43 -8.18
CA PRO A 62 -0.33 -8.03 -7.83
C PRO A 62 -0.62 -6.57 -8.13
N MET A 63 0.33 -5.66 -7.88
CA MET A 63 0.15 -4.24 -8.18
C MET A 63 -0.11 -4.04 -9.68
N PHE A 64 0.65 -4.72 -10.53
CA PHE A 64 0.45 -4.64 -11.98
C PHE A 64 -0.91 -5.20 -12.42
N LEU A 65 -1.33 -6.34 -11.87
CA LEU A 65 -2.59 -7.02 -12.26
C LEU A 65 -3.83 -6.31 -11.70
N PHE A 66 -3.77 -5.82 -10.46
CA PHE A 66 -4.95 -5.34 -9.73
C PHE A 66 -5.04 -3.82 -9.60
N ALA A 67 -4.03 -3.02 -10.01
CA ALA A 67 -4.09 -1.56 -9.90
C ALA A 67 -5.29 -0.96 -10.65
N LEU A 68 -5.50 -1.37 -11.91
CA LEU A 68 -6.63 -0.88 -12.71
C LEU A 68 -7.99 -1.34 -12.16
N PRO A 69 -8.25 -2.65 -11.92
CA PRO A 69 -9.49 -3.11 -11.30
C PRO A 69 -9.77 -2.44 -9.94
N SER A 70 -8.74 -2.27 -9.12
CA SER A 70 -8.86 -1.64 -7.80
C SER A 70 -9.23 -0.17 -7.89
N GLY A 71 -8.67 0.56 -8.86
CA GLY A 71 -9.02 1.95 -9.12
C GLY A 71 -10.51 2.11 -9.43
N VAL A 72 -11.03 1.30 -10.36
CA VAL A 72 -12.44 1.33 -10.74
C VAL A 72 -13.36 0.94 -9.57
N LEU A 73 -12.98 -0.06 -8.77
CA LEU A 73 -13.74 -0.45 -7.58
C LEU A 73 -13.74 0.65 -6.52
N ALA A 74 -12.63 1.37 -6.35
CA ALA A 74 -12.53 2.49 -5.41
C ALA A 74 -13.42 3.69 -5.81
N ASP A 75 -13.79 3.81 -7.09
CA ASP A 75 -14.71 4.85 -7.56
C ASP A 75 -16.18 4.44 -7.39
N ILE A 76 -16.50 3.15 -7.41
CA ILE A 76 -17.86 2.61 -7.33
C ILE A 76 -18.27 2.35 -5.88
N ILE A 77 -17.37 1.84 -5.06
CA ILE A 77 -17.62 1.41 -3.68
C ILE A 77 -17.25 2.55 -2.71
N ASP A 78 -17.92 2.58 -1.55
CA ASP A 78 -17.51 3.46 -0.45
C ASP A 78 -16.03 3.25 -0.10
N ARG A 79 -15.22 4.30 -0.27
CA ARG A 79 -13.75 4.28 -0.16
C ARG A 79 -13.27 3.74 1.19
N ARG A 80 -13.96 4.11 2.28
CA ARG A 80 -13.63 3.63 3.62
C ARG A 80 -13.89 2.14 3.75
N LYS A 81 -15.06 1.66 3.29
CA LYS A 81 -15.41 0.24 3.37
C LYS A 81 -14.47 -0.62 2.53
N TYR A 82 -14.13 -0.13 1.33
CA TYR A 82 -13.22 -0.80 0.45
C TYR A 82 -11.80 -0.87 1.03
N LEU A 83 -11.32 0.24 1.60
CA LEU A 83 -10.03 0.29 2.28
C LEU A 83 -10.00 -0.61 3.52
N LEU A 84 -11.06 -0.62 4.33
CA LEU A 84 -11.20 -1.55 5.45
C LEU A 84 -11.13 -3.01 5.00
N PHE A 85 -11.83 -3.37 3.92
CA PHE A 85 -11.78 -4.72 3.37
C PHE A 85 -10.35 -5.10 2.96
N ALA A 86 -9.64 -4.23 2.22
CA ALA A 86 -8.26 -4.47 1.82
C ALA A 86 -7.32 -4.63 3.03
N GLN A 87 -7.48 -3.81 4.06
CA GLN A 87 -6.68 -3.88 5.28
C GLN A 87 -6.98 -5.15 6.10
N PHE A 88 -8.24 -5.57 6.20
CA PHE A 88 -8.59 -6.84 6.83
C PHE A 88 -8.02 -8.05 6.08
N TRP A 89 -8.05 -8.01 4.75
CA TRP A 89 -7.41 -9.02 3.92
C TRP A 89 -5.92 -9.13 4.22
N MET A 90 -5.20 -8.00 4.25
CA MET A 90 -3.78 -7.96 4.58
C MET A 90 -3.52 -8.44 6.01
N LEU A 91 -4.33 -8.02 6.98
CA LEU A 91 -4.20 -8.43 8.38
C LEU A 91 -4.32 -9.94 8.54
N ILE A 92 -5.37 -10.54 7.95
CA ILE A 92 -5.59 -12.00 8.02
C ILE A 92 -4.41 -12.73 7.38
N THR A 93 -3.99 -12.30 6.19
CA THR A 93 -2.87 -12.95 5.47
C THR A 93 -1.58 -12.85 6.27
N ALA A 94 -1.25 -11.68 6.81
CA ALA A 94 -0.05 -11.47 7.62
C ALA A 94 -0.09 -12.28 8.94
N ALA A 95 -1.25 -12.33 9.60
CA ALA A 95 -1.43 -13.07 10.83
C ALA A 95 -1.32 -14.60 10.61
N LEU A 96 -1.90 -15.12 9.53
CA LEU A 96 -1.78 -16.53 9.16
C LEU A 96 -0.32 -16.90 8.86
N LEU A 97 0.38 -16.10 8.05
CA LEU A 97 1.79 -16.32 7.74
C LEU A 97 2.65 -16.30 9.02
N SER A 98 2.40 -15.31 9.89
CA SER A 98 3.09 -15.21 11.18
C SER A 98 2.87 -16.46 12.04
N ALA A 99 1.62 -16.90 12.19
CA ALA A 99 1.29 -18.11 12.96
C ALA A 99 1.97 -19.35 12.38
N MET A 100 1.93 -19.53 11.05
CA MET A 100 2.61 -20.64 10.38
C MET A 100 4.13 -20.58 10.54
N ALA A 101 4.71 -19.38 10.57
CA ALA A 101 6.14 -19.22 10.79
C ALA A 101 6.57 -19.61 12.21
N PHE A 102 5.74 -19.33 13.23
CA PHE A 102 6.01 -19.76 14.60
C PHE A 102 5.97 -21.30 14.79
N VAL A 103 5.06 -21.97 14.09
CA VAL A 103 4.95 -23.43 14.18
C VAL A 103 5.86 -24.17 13.20
N GLY A 104 6.67 -23.45 12.40
CA GLY A 104 7.62 -24.04 11.45
C GLY A 104 6.95 -24.73 10.24
N MET A 105 5.72 -24.33 9.88
CA MET A 105 4.95 -24.94 8.78
C MET A 105 5.04 -24.15 7.47
N VAL A 106 5.89 -23.14 7.38
CA VAL A 106 6.03 -22.34 6.15
C VAL A 106 6.88 -23.13 5.13
N THR A 107 6.29 -23.38 3.96
CA THR A 107 7.00 -23.89 2.79
C THR A 107 7.28 -22.73 1.81
N PRO A 108 8.18 -22.90 0.81
CA PRO A 108 8.41 -21.88 -0.21
C PRO A 108 7.13 -21.42 -0.90
N GLU A 109 6.22 -22.36 -1.21
CA GLU A 109 4.97 -22.07 -1.90
C GLU A 109 4.00 -21.27 -1.01
N ILE A 110 3.92 -21.59 0.29
CA ILE A 110 3.11 -20.86 1.26
C ILE A 110 3.62 -19.44 1.41
N LEU A 111 4.94 -19.26 1.49
CA LEU A 111 5.55 -17.95 1.59
C LEU A 111 5.27 -17.09 0.35
N LEU A 112 5.43 -17.66 -0.86
CA LEU A 112 5.10 -16.98 -2.11
C LEU A 112 3.62 -16.63 -2.20
N ALA A 113 2.73 -17.57 -1.85
CA ALA A 113 1.29 -17.32 -1.86
C ALA A 113 0.91 -16.21 -0.87
N ALA A 114 1.41 -16.25 0.37
CA ALA A 114 1.13 -15.22 1.36
C ALA A 114 1.66 -13.84 0.93
N THR A 115 2.87 -13.76 0.39
CA THR A 115 3.45 -12.52 -0.15
C THR A 115 2.61 -11.98 -1.31
N PHE A 116 2.17 -12.85 -2.22
CA PHE A 116 1.28 -12.46 -3.32
C PHE A 116 -0.06 -11.92 -2.81
N PHE A 117 -0.70 -12.58 -1.85
CA PHE A 117 -1.97 -12.13 -1.29
C PHE A 117 -1.84 -10.82 -0.48
N LEU A 118 -0.71 -10.58 0.19
CA LEU A 118 -0.39 -9.28 0.78
C LEU A 118 -0.27 -8.21 -0.30
N GLY A 119 0.42 -8.52 -1.40
CA GLY A 119 0.52 -7.65 -2.57
C GLY A 119 -0.83 -7.31 -3.20
N VAL A 120 -1.77 -8.27 -3.29
CA VAL A 120 -3.16 -8.03 -3.72
C VAL A 120 -3.84 -7.02 -2.80
N GLY A 121 -3.75 -7.21 -1.48
CA GLY A 121 -4.30 -6.27 -0.50
C GLY A 121 -3.70 -4.87 -0.63
N ALA A 122 -2.39 -4.76 -0.84
CA ALA A 122 -1.72 -3.48 -1.06
C ALA A 122 -2.19 -2.79 -2.36
N ALA A 123 -2.34 -3.54 -3.45
CA ALA A 123 -2.88 -3.04 -4.72
C ALA A 123 -4.33 -2.54 -4.58
N MET A 124 -5.13 -3.23 -3.77
CA MET A 124 -6.50 -2.81 -3.45
C MET A 124 -6.56 -1.58 -2.55
N ALA A 125 -5.63 -1.42 -1.62
CA ALA A 125 -5.61 -0.32 -0.67
C ALA A 125 -5.12 1.01 -1.28
N ALA A 126 -4.23 0.97 -2.28
CA ALA A 126 -3.56 2.15 -2.80
C ALA A 126 -4.52 3.21 -3.41
N PRO A 127 -5.45 2.88 -4.34
CA PRO A 127 -6.35 3.88 -4.93
C PRO A 127 -7.29 4.53 -3.90
N PRO A 128 -8.03 3.79 -3.05
CA PRO A 128 -8.93 4.42 -2.08
C PRO A 128 -8.17 5.24 -1.04
N PHE A 129 -6.95 4.84 -0.65
CA PHE A 129 -6.12 5.62 0.26
C PHE A 129 -5.76 6.99 -0.33
N GLN A 130 -5.33 7.04 -1.58
CA GLN A 130 -5.03 8.31 -2.26
C GLN A 130 -6.28 9.17 -2.42
N ALA A 131 -7.43 8.56 -2.67
CA ALA A 131 -8.70 9.26 -2.84
C ALA A 131 -9.30 9.80 -1.52
N ILE A 132 -8.92 9.25 -0.37
CA ILE A 132 -9.37 9.70 0.96
C ILE A 132 -8.60 10.94 1.43
N VAL A 133 -7.32 11.08 1.10
CA VAL A 133 -6.46 12.17 1.58
C VAL A 133 -7.06 13.55 1.35
N PRO A 134 -7.59 13.90 0.15
CA PRO A 134 -8.26 15.19 -0.08
C PRO A 134 -9.52 15.41 0.76
N ASP A 135 -10.11 14.35 1.30
CA ASP A 135 -11.31 14.43 2.13
C ASP A 135 -10.99 14.72 3.61
N LEU A 136 -9.74 14.53 4.01
CA LEU A 136 -9.27 14.66 5.37
C LEU A 136 -8.67 16.04 5.69
N VAL A 137 -8.27 16.81 4.66
CA VAL A 137 -7.59 18.08 4.85
C VAL A 137 -8.24 19.18 4.02
N PRO A 138 -8.16 20.46 4.44
CA PRO A 138 -8.56 21.59 3.62
C PRO A 138 -7.76 21.64 2.31
N LYS A 139 -8.34 22.26 1.26
CA LYS A 139 -7.68 22.36 -0.06
C LYS A 139 -6.32 23.04 -0.01
N GLU A 140 -6.18 24.01 0.88
CA GLU A 140 -4.95 24.79 1.11
C GLU A 140 -3.81 23.92 1.66
N ASP A 141 -4.15 22.84 2.38
CA ASP A 141 -3.20 21.92 3.01
C ASP A 141 -2.93 20.67 2.16
N LEU A 142 -3.61 20.51 1.01
CA LEU A 142 -3.52 19.28 0.22
C LEU A 142 -2.09 18.99 -0.28
N ALA A 143 -1.38 20.02 -0.75
CA ALA A 143 0.01 19.86 -1.20
C ALA A 143 0.92 19.40 -0.07
N ALA A 144 0.74 19.94 1.14
CA ALA A 144 1.48 19.53 2.34
C ALA A 144 1.12 18.10 2.77
N ALA A 145 -0.16 17.69 2.67
CA ALA A 145 -0.59 16.33 2.97
C ALA A 145 0.02 15.30 2.01
N VAL A 146 0.06 15.60 0.72
CA VAL A 146 0.72 14.76 -0.30
C VAL A 146 2.22 14.64 -0.03
N ALA A 147 2.88 15.76 0.31
CA ALA A 147 4.30 15.77 0.66
C ALA A 147 4.59 14.92 1.92
N LEU A 148 3.73 15.02 2.95
CA LEU A 148 3.84 14.19 4.16
C LEU A 148 3.67 12.71 3.86
N ASN A 149 2.74 12.32 2.99
CA ASN A 149 2.57 10.94 2.58
C ASN A 149 3.82 10.41 1.86
N SER A 150 4.37 11.19 0.93
CA SER A 150 5.61 10.83 0.24
C SER A 150 6.79 10.72 1.23
N LEU A 151 6.89 11.64 2.19
CA LEU A 151 7.88 11.58 3.26
C LEU A 151 7.72 10.31 4.10
N GLY A 152 6.49 9.96 4.48
CA GLY A 152 6.18 8.75 5.24
C GLY A 152 6.63 7.48 4.51
N ILE A 153 6.35 7.37 3.21
CA ILE A 153 6.78 6.24 2.36
C ILE A 153 8.31 6.13 2.33
N ASN A 154 9.02 7.25 2.11
CA ASN A 154 10.49 7.25 2.03
C ASN A 154 11.16 6.93 3.37
N ILE A 155 10.63 7.45 4.48
CA ILE A 155 11.08 7.10 5.83
C ILE A 155 10.90 5.60 6.07
N SER A 156 9.73 5.05 5.72
CA SER A 156 9.43 3.63 5.89
C SER A 156 10.38 2.76 5.07
N ARG A 157 10.68 3.16 3.83
CA ARG A 157 11.63 2.48 2.94
C ARG A 157 13.06 2.46 3.51
N ALA A 158 13.48 3.55 4.17
CA ALA A 158 14.80 3.63 4.75
C ALA A 158 14.92 2.85 6.08
N ILE A 159 13.90 2.95 6.94
CA ILE A 159 13.93 2.39 8.30
C ILE A 159 13.51 0.92 8.31
N GLY A 160 12.52 0.53 7.49
CA GLY A 160 11.96 -0.82 7.50
C GLY A 160 12.99 -1.93 7.34
N PRO A 161 13.81 -1.93 6.27
CA PRO A 161 14.83 -2.94 6.07
C PRO A 161 15.88 -2.99 7.18
N ALA A 162 16.28 -1.84 7.74
CA ALA A 162 17.22 -1.76 8.84
C ALA A 162 16.66 -2.43 10.12
N LEU A 163 15.41 -2.12 10.47
CA LEU A 163 14.72 -2.76 11.59
C LEU A 163 14.53 -4.26 11.35
N ALA A 164 14.18 -4.66 10.11
CA ALA A 164 14.04 -6.07 9.77
C ALA A 164 15.35 -6.82 9.99
N GLY A 165 16.50 -6.29 9.52
CA GLY A 165 17.81 -6.92 9.72
C GLY A 165 18.15 -7.13 11.20
N VAL A 166 17.90 -6.11 12.03
CA VAL A 166 18.12 -6.21 13.47
C VAL A 166 17.20 -7.29 14.08
N ILE A 167 15.90 -7.28 13.79
CA ILE A 167 14.94 -8.23 14.38
C ILE A 167 15.22 -9.64 13.88
N LEU A 168 15.55 -9.83 12.60
CA LEU A 168 15.90 -11.15 12.06
C LEU A 168 17.08 -11.76 12.77
N SER A 169 18.10 -10.97 13.15
CA SER A 169 19.29 -11.47 13.82
C SER A 169 19.04 -11.98 15.24
N PHE A 170 18.02 -11.47 15.95
CA PHE A 170 17.74 -11.82 17.34
C PHE A 170 16.48 -12.68 17.52
N ALA A 171 15.46 -12.49 16.69
CA ALA A 171 14.13 -13.04 16.91
C ALA A 171 13.56 -13.83 15.71
N GLY A 172 14.24 -13.79 14.57
CA GLY A 172 13.86 -14.53 13.38
C GLY A 172 12.66 -13.94 12.61
N PRO A 173 12.28 -14.57 11.47
CA PRO A 173 11.29 -14.03 10.54
C PRO A 173 9.86 -14.05 11.09
N ALA A 174 9.51 -14.98 11.97
CA ALA A 174 8.16 -15.06 12.57
C ALA A 174 7.78 -13.76 13.30
N VAL A 175 8.73 -13.16 14.04
CA VAL A 175 8.50 -11.89 14.75
C VAL A 175 8.35 -10.74 13.78
N VAL A 176 9.11 -10.72 12.68
CA VAL A 176 8.97 -9.70 11.62
C VAL A 176 7.56 -9.74 11.02
N PHE A 177 7.04 -10.92 10.71
CA PHE A 177 5.68 -11.09 10.18
C PHE A 177 4.60 -10.70 11.21
N THR A 178 4.84 -10.98 12.49
CA THR A 178 3.96 -10.52 13.59
C THR A 178 3.89 -9.00 13.65
N LEU A 179 5.03 -8.33 13.61
CA LEU A 179 5.09 -6.86 13.65
C LEU A 179 4.40 -6.23 12.44
N ASN A 180 4.52 -6.86 11.27
CA ASN A 180 3.76 -6.44 10.10
C ASN A 180 2.24 -6.58 10.35
N ALA A 181 1.77 -7.72 10.84
CA ALA A 181 0.35 -7.92 11.15
C ALA A 181 -0.17 -6.89 12.18
N LEU A 182 0.60 -6.62 13.25
CA LEU A 182 0.25 -5.62 14.27
C LEU A 182 0.22 -4.20 13.69
N SER A 183 1.12 -3.87 12.77
CA SER A 183 1.14 -2.56 12.11
C SER A 183 -0.10 -2.33 11.25
N VAL A 184 -0.54 -3.35 10.51
CA VAL A 184 -1.79 -3.31 9.73
C VAL A 184 -3.01 -3.15 10.65
N LEU A 185 -3.01 -3.81 11.80
CA LEU A 185 -4.09 -3.67 12.80
C LEU A 185 -4.25 -2.21 13.25
N GLY A 186 -3.17 -1.45 13.35
CA GLY A 186 -3.21 -0.02 13.65
C GLY A 186 -4.01 0.78 12.61
N VAL A 187 -3.82 0.49 11.32
CA VAL A 187 -4.60 1.15 10.24
C VAL A 187 -6.06 0.74 10.29
N VAL A 188 -6.34 -0.56 10.50
CA VAL A 188 -7.72 -1.08 10.66
C VAL A 188 -8.42 -0.35 11.81
N ALA A 189 -7.77 -0.20 12.97
CA ALA A 189 -8.35 0.47 14.12
C ALA A 189 -8.70 1.93 13.80
N VAL A 190 -7.80 2.70 13.19
CA VAL A 190 -8.08 4.09 12.82
C VAL A 190 -9.24 4.19 11.84
N LEU A 191 -9.29 3.35 10.82
CA LEU A 191 -10.36 3.33 9.83
C LEU A 191 -11.70 2.88 10.42
N TYR A 192 -11.68 1.95 11.38
CA TYR A 192 -12.88 1.46 12.04
C TYR A 192 -13.54 2.55 12.89
N PHE A 193 -12.76 3.30 13.66
CA PHE A 193 -13.25 4.40 14.49
C PHE A 193 -13.54 5.67 13.68
N TRP A 194 -13.10 5.76 12.45
CA TRP A 194 -13.39 6.92 11.60
C TRP A 194 -14.83 6.89 11.12
N GLN A 195 -15.61 7.91 11.49
CA GLN A 195 -16.94 8.14 10.96
C GLN A 195 -16.86 8.98 9.70
N SER A 196 -16.91 8.34 8.53
CA SER A 196 -16.99 9.07 7.26
C SER A 196 -18.40 9.61 7.05
N THR A 197 -18.54 10.89 6.73
CA THR A 197 -19.78 11.41 6.16
C THR A 197 -19.90 10.90 4.73
N PRO A 198 -20.96 10.15 4.38
CA PRO A 198 -21.13 9.65 3.03
C PRO A 198 -21.23 10.83 2.07
N LYS A 199 -20.28 10.96 1.13
CA LYS A 199 -20.45 11.89 0.02
C LYS A 199 -21.46 11.27 -0.94
N ILE A 200 -22.59 11.95 -1.12
CA ILE A 200 -23.59 11.56 -2.14
C ILE A 200 -22.90 11.75 -3.49
N HIS A 201 -22.52 10.66 -4.14
CA HIS A 201 -22.07 10.70 -5.53
C HIS A 201 -23.26 11.14 -6.37
N ARG A 202 -23.18 12.34 -6.95
CA ARG A 202 -24.27 12.94 -7.78
C ARG A 202 -24.39 12.28 -9.16
N LEU A 203 -23.46 11.42 -9.54
CA LEU A 203 -23.48 10.71 -10.80
C LEU A 203 -23.83 9.23 -10.56
N PRO A 204 -24.64 8.61 -11.43
CA PRO A 204 -24.90 7.19 -11.36
C PRO A 204 -23.57 6.41 -11.44
N PRO A 205 -23.42 5.28 -10.71
CA PRO A 205 -22.20 4.47 -10.78
C PRO A 205 -22.00 3.99 -12.21
N GLU A 206 -20.86 4.34 -12.80
CA GLU A 206 -20.48 3.79 -14.10
C GLU A 206 -20.23 2.29 -13.96
N HIS A 207 -20.71 1.52 -14.93
CA HIS A 207 -20.42 0.09 -14.96
C HIS A 207 -18.92 -0.14 -15.20
N PHE A 208 -18.33 -1.11 -14.53
CA PHE A 208 -16.89 -1.43 -14.56
C PHE A 208 -16.29 -1.49 -15.98
N LEU A 209 -16.90 -2.26 -16.89
CA LEU A 209 -16.41 -2.42 -18.28
C LEU A 209 -16.45 -1.13 -19.10
N PRO A 210 -17.52 -0.31 -19.07
CA PRO A 210 -17.54 1.00 -19.71
C PRO A 210 -16.48 1.95 -19.15
N ALA A 211 -16.23 1.98 -17.84
CA ALA A 211 -15.25 2.86 -17.22
C ALA A 211 -13.81 2.48 -17.66
N VAL A 212 -13.47 1.19 -17.67
CA VAL A 212 -12.16 0.71 -18.19
C VAL A 212 -12.00 1.06 -19.67
N ARG A 213 -13.05 0.84 -20.49
CA ARG A 213 -13.02 1.16 -21.92
C ARG A 213 -12.89 2.66 -22.19
N ALA A 214 -13.56 3.50 -21.37
CA ALA A 214 -13.43 4.94 -21.44
C ALA A 214 -12.02 5.40 -21.09
N GLY A 215 -11.42 4.86 -20.02
CA GLY A 215 -10.04 5.12 -19.63
C GLY A 215 -9.03 4.78 -20.73
N LEU A 216 -9.13 3.57 -21.30
CA LEU A 216 -8.28 3.16 -22.41
C LEU A 216 -8.46 4.04 -23.65
N ARG A 217 -9.70 4.42 -23.99
CA ARG A 217 -9.99 5.33 -25.09
C ARG A 217 -9.40 6.72 -24.83
N TYR A 218 -9.47 7.20 -23.60
CA TYR A 218 -8.88 8.48 -23.22
C TYR A 218 -7.35 8.48 -23.39
N VAL A 219 -6.67 7.42 -22.96
CA VAL A 219 -5.22 7.27 -23.18
C VAL A 219 -4.88 7.28 -24.66
N HIS A 220 -5.66 6.59 -25.50
CA HIS A 220 -5.46 6.58 -26.94
C HIS A 220 -5.77 7.94 -27.62
N ALA A 221 -6.69 8.73 -27.05
CA ALA A 221 -7.11 10.03 -27.61
C ALA A 221 -6.28 11.21 -27.09
N ALA A 222 -5.45 11.02 -26.06
CA ALA A 222 -4.68 12.08 -25.42
C ALA A 222 -3.18 11.97 -25.76
N PRO A 223 -2.66 12.61 -26.83
CA PRO A 223 -1.27 12.48 -27.26
C PRO A 223 -0.27 12.95 -26.21
N VAL A 224 -0.62 13.95 -25.41
CA VAL A 224 0.22 14.41 -24.30
C VAL A 224 0.43 13.32 -23.25
N LEU A 225 -0.63 12.56 -22.91
CA LEU A 225 -0.55 11.47 -21.96
C LEU A 225 0.28 10.30 -22.51
N GLN A 226 0.15 10.00 -23.79
CA GLN A 226 0.98 8.97 -24.47
C GLN A 226 2.46 9.34 -24.41
N VAL A 227 2.82 10.59 -24.70
CA VAL A 227 4.22 11.06 -24.62
C VAL A 227 4.77 10.94 -23.19
N VAL A 228 3.95 11.31 -22.18
CA VAL A 228 4.35 11.17 -20.76
C VAL A 228 4.55 9.70 -20.38
N LEU A 229 3.64 8.82 -20.78
CA LEU A 229 3.75 7.39 -20.51
C LEU A 229 4.98 6.77 -21.20
N ILE A 230 5.21 7.11 -22.49
CA ILE A 230 6.39 6.63 -23.24
C ILE A 230 7.68 7.14 -22.59
N ARG A 231 7.76 8.42 -22.22
CA ARG A 231 8.92 8.97 -21.51
C ARG A 231 9.14 8.31 -20.16
N ALA A 232 8.10 8.08 -19.37
CA ALA A 232 8.20 7.40 -18.09
C ALA A 232 8.73 5.96 -18.27
N CYS A 233 8.24 5.22 -19.27
CA CYS A 233 8.75 3.90 -19.59
C CYS A 233 10.22 3.92 -20.05
N LEU A 234 10.58 4.86 -20.92
CA LEU A 234 11.95 4.97 -21.45
C LEU A 234 12.95 5.41 -20.37
N LEU A 235 12.58 6.33 -19.49
CA LEU A 235 13.44 6.76 -18.38
C LEU A 235 13.63 5.64 -17.35
N TYR A 236 12.58 4.87 -17.07
CA TYR A 236 12.67 3.73 -16.15
C TYR A 236 13.60 2.61 -16.68
N THR A 237 13.63 2.40 -18.00
CA THR A 237 14.53 1.42 -18.63
C THR A 237 15.96 1.94 -18.84
N SER A 238 16.20 3.26 -18.76
CA SER A 238 17.53 3.86 -18.92
C SER A 238 18.34 3.83 -17.62
N ASP A 239 17.70 3.70 -16.46
CA ASP A 239 18.36 3.67 -15.14
C ASP A 239 18.50 2.23 -14.58
N ALA A 240 18.21 1.20 -15.37
CA ALA A 240 18.40 -0.21 -15.06
C ALA A 240 19.61 -0.76 -15.81
#